data_4b7a90576bb0474a78d43bd768b0904f
#
_entry.id   4b7a90576bb0474a78d43bd768b0904f
#
_cell.length_a   1.000
_cell.length_b   1.000
_cell.length_c   1.000
_cell.angle_alpha   90.00
_cell.angle_beta   90.00
_cell.angle_gamma   90.00
#
_symmetry.space_group_name_H-M   'P 1'
#
loop_
_entity.id
_entity.type
_entity.pdbx_description
1 polymer ?
#
loop_
_entity_poly.entity_id
_entity_poly.type
_entity_poly.pdbx_seq_one_letter_code
_entity_poly.pdbx_strand_id
1 'polypeptide(L)'
;MPEQGLISQFKFDKYVNQIYRSVMPNGCYDDENSIIDQWRSLNIDYVICLCPKSEFLRKAAKEQDDIYGKHYKYINYPIQNYKCPNDFSDMKNLLQILHNLLENGKKILIHCSAGIGRTGLFLSCFLLHLGYNSQDAVSITKTNIIKSFTNPLQNQYFIDFHKYHNDLNLCQ
;
A
#
# COMPACT_ATOMS: atom_id res chain seq x y z
N MET A 1 6.77 3.01 18.60
CA MET A 1 6.06 3.78 17.55
C MET A 1 6.79 3.60 16.22
N PRO A 2 6.13 3.60 15.08
CA PRO A 2 6.85 3.64 13.81
C PRO A 2 7.60 4.97 13.73
N GLU A 3 8.90 4.93 13.51
CA GLU A 3 9.79 6.11 13.42
C GLU A 3 9.39 7.12 12.33
N GLN A 4 8.35 6.83 11.56
CA GLN A 4 7.90 7.57 10.37
C GLN A 4 6.53 8.26 10.51
N GLY A 5 6.01 8.37 11.73
CA GLY A 5 4.65 8.84 11.95
C GLY A 5 3.56 7.84 11.52
N LEU A 6 2.32 8.12 11.91
CA LEU A 6 1.18 7.23 11.66
C LEU A 6 0.71 7.27 10.21
N ILE A 7 0.87 8.41 9.56
CA ILE A 7 0.58 8.66 8.14
C ILE A 7 1.70 9.48 7.50
N SER A 8 2.00 9.21 6.25
CA SER A 8 2.91 10.04 5.45
C SER A 8 2.58 9.97 3.97
N GLN A 9 2.89 11.05 3.25
CA GLN A 9 2.87 11.04 1.80
C GLN A 9 3.98 10.11 1.28
N PHE A 10 3.67 9.33 0.24
CA PHE A 10 4.65 8.59 -0.54
C PHE A 10 5.14 9.48 -1.69
N LYS A 11 6.39 9.94 -1.61
CA LYS A 11 6.95 10.97 -2.49
C LYS A 11 7.86 10.36 -3.54
N PHE A 12 7.62 10.71 -4.79
CA PHE A 12 8.47 10.48 -5.95
C PHE A 12 8.11 11.53 -7.03
N ASP A 13 8.69 11.45 -8.21
CA ASP A 13 8.57 12.48 -9.26
C ASP A 13 7.18 12.56 -9.94
N LYS A 14 6.32 11.55 -9.73
CA LYS A 14 4.94 11.53 -10.24
C LYS A 14 3.91 11.57 -9.10
N TYR A 15 2.66 11.89 -9.42
CA TYR A 15 1.50 11.85 -8.51
C TYR A 15 1.72 12.58 -7.19
N VAL A 16 2.29 13.78 -7.27
CA VAL A 16 2.57 14.62 -6.09
C VAL A 16 1.29 14.87 -5.30
N ASN A 17 1.34 14.64 -3.99
CA ASN A 17 0.20 14.78 -3.07
C ASN A 17 -1.00 13.86 -3.35
N GLN A 18 -0.80 12.74 -4.06
CA GLN A 18 -1.88 11.80 -4.37
C GLN A 18 -1.76 10.45 -3.68
N ILE A 19 -0.57 10.02 -3.29
CA ILE A 19 -0.35 8.73 -2.64
C ILE A 19 0.09 8.94 -1.20
N TYR A 20 -0.60 8.24 -0.30
CA TYR A 20 -0.31 8.24 1.14
C TYR A 20 -0.19 6.81 1.66
N ARG A 21 0.69 6.60 2.61
CA ARG A 21 0.73 5.38 3.40
C ARG A 21 0.24 5.67 4.82
N SER A 22 -0.33 4.68 5.49
CA SER A 22 -0.79 4.81 6.87
C SER A 22 -0.65 3.52 7.66
N VAL A 23 -0.72 3.64 9.00
CA VAL A 23 -1.04 2.51 9.86
C VAL A 23 -2.53 2.17 9.74
N MET A 24 -2.92 1.00 10.27
CA MET A 24 -4.32 0.58 10.37
C MET A 24 -5.08 1.47 11.35
N PRO A 25 -6.23 2.05 10.96
CA PRO A 25 -7.07 2.80 11.86
C PRO A 25 -7.63 1.91 12.98
N ASN A 26 -7.71 2.44 14.17
CA ASN A 26 -8.09 1.72 15.40
C ASN A 26 -7.22 0.48 15.71
N GLY A 27 -6.08 0.32 15.04
CA GLY A 27 -5.14 -0.78 15.28
C GLY A 27 -4.13 -0.43 16.39
N CYS A 28 -3.24 -1.37 16.68
CA CYS A 28 -2.25 -1.25 17.77
C CYS A 28 -1.23 -0.11 17.63
N TYR A 29 -1.21 0.61 16.51
CA TYR A 29 -0.38 1.77 16.27
C TYR A 29 -1.17 3.09 16.22
N ASP A 30 -2.49 3.03 16.34
CA ASP A 30 -3.41 4.18 16.37
C ASP A 30 -3.97 4.33 17.79
N ASP A 31 -3.08 4.60 18.75
CA ASP A 31 -3.40 4.59 20.18
C ASP A 31 -4.48 5.61 20.56
N GLU A 32 -4.58 6.72 19.82
CA GLU A 32 -5.57 7.77 20.05
C GLU A 32 -6.82 7.64 19.19
N ASN A 33 -6.90 6.61 18.33
CA ASN A 33 -7.96 6.45 17.32
C ASN A 33 -8.16 7.69 16.43
N SER A 34 -7.08 8.45 16.21
CA SER A 34 -7.10 9.76 15.54
C SER A 34 -6.79 9.69 14.04
N ILE A 35 -6.35 8.52 13.54
CA ILE A 35 -5.83 8.40 12.17
C ILE A 35 -6.91 8.68 11.11
N ILE A 36 -8.15 8.33 11.39
CA ILE A 36 -9.29 8.59 10.48
C ILE A 36 -9.52 10.09 10.29
N ASP A 37 -9.36 10.90 11.33
CA ASP A 37 -9.51 12.35 11.22
C ASP A 37 -8.37 12.95 10.40
N GLN A 38 -7.16 12.41 10.52
CA GLN A 38 -6.05 12.79 9.66
C GLN A 38 -6.32 12.43 8.19
N TRP A 39 -6.91 11.25 7.90
CA TRP A 39 -7.31 10.90 6.54
C TRP A 39 -8.35 11.87 5.95
N ARG A 40 -9.32 12.29 6.79
CA ARG A 40 -10.32 13.29 6.38
C ARG A 40 -9.70 14.62 6.01
N SER A 41 -8.74 15.11 6.82
CA SER A 41 -8.06 16.38 6.56
C SER A 41 -7.24 16.36 5.25
N LEU A 42 -6.81 15.19 4.80
CA LEU A 42 -6.08 15.01 3.54
C LEU A 42 -7.00 14.89 2.32
N ASN A 43 -8.32 14.81 2.52
CA ASN A 43 -9.31 14.57 1.46
C ASN A 43 -9.00 13.30 0.63
N ILE A 44 -8.80 12.17 1.31
CA ILE A 44 -8.57 10.88 0.67
C ILE A 44 -9.83 10.42 -0.06
N ASP A 45 -9.71 10.03 -1.33
CA ASP A 45 -10.82 9.50 -2.15
C ASP A 45 -10.99 7.99 -1.99
N TYR A 46 -9.87 7.25 -1.98
CA TYR A 46 -9.85 5.79 -1.94
C TYR A 46 -8.90 5.25 -0.89
N VAL A 47 -9.27 4.13 -0.30
CA VAL A 47 -8.41 3.37 0.61
C VAL A 47 -8.11 2.00 -0.01
N ILE A 48 -6.83 1.61 -0.06
CA ILE A 48 -6.41 0.24 -0.36
C ILE A 48 -5.94 -0.40 0.94
N CYS A 49 -6.74 -1.34 1.44
CA CYS A 49 -6.43 -2.10 2.64
C CYS A 49 -5.76 -3.42 2.28
N LEU A 50 -4.51 -3.59 2.69
CA LEU A 50 -3.73 -4.80 2.44
C LEU A 50 -3.87 -5.87 3.54
N CYS A 51 -4.71 -5.63 4.54
CA CYS A 51 -4.97 -6.60 5.60
C CYS A 51 -6.16 -7.51 5.26
N PRO A 52 -6.08 -8.80 5.56
CA PRO A 52 -7.27 -9.65 5.59
C PRO A 52 -8.33 -9.10 6.54
N LYS A 53 -9.60 -9.27 6.22
CA LYS A 53 -10.73 -8.84 7.07
C LYS A 53 -10.63 -9.40 8.49
N SER A 54 -10.25 -10.67 8.62
CA SER A 54 -10.04 -11.32 9.93
C SER A 54 -8.91 -10.70 10.76
N GLU A 55 -7.80 -10.30 10.12
CA GLU A 55 -6.74 -9.57 10.81
C GLU A 55 -7.20 -8.19 11.24
N PHE A 56 -7.95 -7.51 10.38
CA PHE A 56 -8.48 -6.19 10.65
C PHE A 56 -9.44 -6.23 11.85
N LEU A 57 -10.45 -7.10 11.83
CA LEU A 57 -11.40 -7.26 12.93
C LEU A 57 -10.68 -7.57 14.27
N ARG A 58 -9.71 -8.47 14.25
CA ARG A 58 -8.97 -8.84 15.46
C ARG A 58 -8.14 -7.68 16.04
N LYS A 59 -7.60 -6.79 15.20
CA LYS A 59 -6.71 -5.70 15.63
C LYS A 59 -7.43 -4.39 15.92
N ALA A 60 -8.45 -4.06 15.12
CA ALA A 60 -9.19 -2.83 15.23
C ALA A 60 -10.49 -2.97 16.03
N ALA A 61 -10.90 -4.20 16.38
CA ALA A 61 -12.17 -4.53 17.00
C ALA A 61 -13.42 -3.98 16.26
N LYS A 62 -13.28 -3.76 14.95
CA LYS A 62 -14.30 -3.24 14.03
C LYS A 62 -14.16 -3.88 12.66
N GLU A 63 -15.26 -3.96 11.92
CA GLU A 63 -15.22 -4.38 10.52
C GLU A 63 -14.69 -3.26 9.62
N GLN A 64 -14.14 -3.63 8.47
CA GLN A 64 -13.65 -2.66 7.47
C GLN A 64 -14.78 -1.75 6.98
N ASP A 65 -15.98 -2.30 6.77
CA ASP A 65 -17.15 -1.55 6.32
C ASP A 65 -17.60 -0.49 7.33
N ASP A 66 -17.45 -0.75 8.63
CA ASP A 66 -17.79 0.20 9.69
C ASP A 66 -16.85 1.43 9.67
N ILE A 67 -15.60 1.23 9.26
CA ILE A 67 -14.58 2.29 9.25
C ILE A 67 -14.54 3.01 7.90
N TYR A 68 -14.58 2.26 6.78
CA TYR A 68 -14.41 2.87 5.46
C TYR A 68 -15.73 3.17 4.77
N GLY A 69 -16.71 2.24 4.83
CA GLY A 69 -17.88 2.21 3.97
C GLY A 69 -18.76 3.46 4.00
N LYS A 70 -18.67 4.27 5.07
CA LYS A 70 -19.42 5.51 5.20
C LYS A 70 -18.70 6.73 4.61
N HIS A 71 -17.39 6.67 4.43
CA HIS A 71 -16.56 7.85 4.17
C HIS A 71 -15.64 7.70 2.95
N TYR A 72 -15.27 6.47 2.60
CA TYR A 72 -14.30 6.18 1.57
C TYR A 72 -14.79 5.09 0.62
N LYS A 73 -14.43 5.19 -0.64
CA LYS A 73 -14.39 4.02 -1.51
C LYS A 73 -13.16 3.20 -1.12
N TYR A 74 -13.30 1.88 -0.95
CA TYR A 74 -12.15 1.09 -0.57
C TYR A 74 -12.03 -0.22 -1.35
N ILE A 75 -10.80 -0.68 -1.48
CA ILE A 75 -10.43 -1.96 -2.09
C ILE A 75 -9.72 -2.77 -1.01
N ASN A 76 -10.22 -3.96 -0.73
CA ASN A 76 -9.50 -4.90 0.12
C ASN A 76 -8.69 -5.87 -0.74
N TYR A 77 -7.36 -5.82 -0.63
CA TYR A 77 -6.43 -6.74 -1.25
C TYR A 77 -5.66 -7.50 -0.15
N PRO A 78 -6.18 -8.65 0.29
CA PRO A 78 -5.70 -9.30 1.49
C PRO A 78 -4.34 -9.97 1.29
N ILE A 79 -3.33 -9.49 2.00
CA ILE A 79 -2.02 -10.12 2.13
C ILE A 79 -1.86 -10.53 3.59
N GLN A 80 -1.64 -11.83 3.85
CA GLN A 80 -1.40 -12.33 5.19
C GLN A 80 -0.16 -11.66 5.81
N ASN A 81 -0.18 -11.47 7.13
CA ASN A 81 0.95 -10.84 7.81
C ASN A 81 2.25 -11.62 7.58
N TYR A 82 3.32 -10.91 7.28
CA TYR A 82 4.64 -11.46 6.87
C TYR A 82 4.64 -12.32 5.58
N LYS A 83 3.54 -12.40 4.85
CA LYS A 83 3.42 -13.12 3.59
C LYS A 83 3.42 -12.16 2.39
N CYS A 84 3.26 -12.75 1.21
CA CYS A 84 3.16 -12.08 -0.08
C CYS A 84 1.76 -12.27 -0.68
N PRO A 85 1.38 -11.52 -1.71
CA PRO A 85 0.25 -11.86 -2.56
C PRO A 85 0.38 -13.26 -3.16
N ASN A 86 -0.73 -13.90 -3.45
CA ASN A 86 -0.73 -15.26 -3.99
C ASN A 86 -0.49 -15.30 -5.51
N ASP A 87 -0.82 -14.24 -6.23
CA ASP A 87 -0.83 -14.20 -7.68
C ASP A 87 -0.28 -12.88 -8.23
N PHE A 88 0.58 -12.96 -9.25
CA PHE A 88 1.18 -11.78 -9.88
C PHE A 88 0.19 -11.05 -10.80
N SER A 89 -0.74 -11.77 -11.42
CA SER A 89 -1.77 -11.20 -12.29
C SER A 89 -2.73 -10.35 -11.48
N ASP A 90 -3.17 -10.82 -10.31
CA ASP A 90 -4.03 -10.06 -9.39
C ASP A 90 -3.33 -8.80 -8.91
N MET A 91 -2.03 -8.90 -8.55
CA MET A 91 -1.22 -7.73 -8.21
C MET A 91 -1.19 -6.75 -9.38
N LYS A 92 -0.86 -7.20 -10.59
CA LYS A 92 -0.79 -6.33 -11.79
C LYS A 92 -2.13 -5.64 -12.05
N ASN A 93 -3.25 -6.36 -11.94
CA ASN A 93 -4.58 -5.79 -12.13
C ASN A 93 -4.87 -4.68 -11.10
N LEU A 94 -4.53 -4.90 -9.83
CA LEU A 94 -4.71 -3.87 -8.81
C LEU A 94 -3.82 -2.65 -9.04
N LEU A 95 -2.57 -2.87 -9.46
CA LEU A 95 -1.65 -1.76 -9.81
C LEU A 95 -2.17 -0.94 -10.99
N GLN A 96 -2.80 -1.58 -11.98
CA GLN A 96 -3.46 -0.88 -13.09
C GLN A 96 -4.67 -0.06 -12.61
N ILE A 97 -5.47 -0.59 -11.68
CA ILE A 97 -6.57 0.17 -11.07
C ILE A 97 -6.03 1.38 -10.32
N LEU A 98 -4.98 1.21 -9.50
CA LEU A 98 -4.32 2.32 -8.80
C LEU A 98 -3.82 3.38 -9.79
N HIS A 99 -3.14 2.97 -10.86
CA HIS A 99 -2.65 3.87 -11.90
C HIS A 99 -3.80 4.69 -12.49
N ASN A 100 -4.89 4.05 -12.91
CA ASN A 100 -6.05 4.73 -13.49
C ASN A 100 -6.69 5.73 -12.51
N LEU A 101 -6.77 5.40 -11.22
CA LEU A 101 -7.29 6.31 -10.21
C LEU A 101 -6.41 7.56 -10.06
N LEU A 102 -5.08 7.39 -10.06
CA LEU A 102 -4.12 8.48 -9.95
C LEU A 102 -4.13 9.38 -11.19
N GLU A 103 -4.23 8.81 -12.40
CA GLU A 103 -4.40 9.57 -13.65
C GLU A 103 -5.68 10.41 -13.65
N ASN A 104 -6.71 9.97 -12.93
CA ASN A 104 -7.94 10.74 -12.70
C ASN A 104 -7.87 11.67 -11.48
N GLY A 105 -6.68 12.00 -11.00
CA GLY A 105 -6.44 12.98 -9.94
C GLY A 105 -6.89 12.53 -8.55
N LYS A 106 -7.15 11.24 -8.33
CA LYS A 106 -7.63 10.73 -7.04
C LYS A 106 -6.51 10.67 -6.01
N LYS A 107 -6.84 10.94 -4.76
CA LYS A 107 -5.95 10.75 -3.62
C LYS A 107 -6.18 9.36 -3.00
N ILE A 108 -5.14 8.58 -2.96
CA ILE A 108 -5.19 7.18 -2.55
C ILE A 108 -4.37 6.99 -1.29
N LEU A 109 -4.96 6.34 -0.32
CA LEU A 109 -4.27 5.90 0.88
C LEU A 109 -4.11 4.39 0.87
N ILE A 110 -2.89 3.93 1.12
CA ILE A 110 -2.56 2.50 1.15
C ILE A 110 -2.07 2.16 2.55
N HIS A 111 -2.64 1.12 3.13
CA HIS A 111 -2.20 0.67 4.45
C HIS A 111 -2.22 -0.85 4.62
N CYS A 112 -1.44 -1.30 5.57
CA CYS A 112 -1.53 -2.62 6.19
C CYS A 112 -1.72 -2.45 7.70
N SER A 113 -1.11 -3.27 8.56
CA SER A 113 -1.16 -3.04 10.01
C SER A 113 -0.28 -1.85 10.44
N ALA A 114 1.02 -1.94 10.16
CA ALA A 114 2.01 -0.90 10.51
C ALA A 114 2.30 0.10 9.38
N GLY A 115 1.75 -0.10 8.19
CA GLY A 115 2.06 0.73 7.01
C GLY A 115 3.49 0.59 6.49
N ILE A 116 4.16 -0.55 6.74
CA ILE A 116 5.58 -0.73 6.44
C ILE A 116 5.81 -1.87 5.43
N GLY A 117 5.73 -3.14 5.84
CA GLY A 117 6.17 -4.28 5.03
C GLY A 117 5.31 -4.50 3.79
N ARG A 118 4.05 -4.90 3.96
CA ARG A 118 3.11 -5.13 2.85
C ARG A 118 2.87 -3.87 2.02
N THR A 119 2.79 -2.72 2.68
CA THR A 119 2.64 -1.41 2.03
C THR A 119 3.88 -1.07 1.20
N GLY A 120 5.07 -1.29 1.73
CA GLY A 120 6.32 -1.10 0.99
C GLY A 120 6.43 -2.03 -0.21
N LEU A 121 6.12 -3.32 -0.05
CA LEU A 121 6.08 -4.27 -1.16
C LEU A 121 5.12 -3.81 -2.26
N PHE A 122 3.89 -3.45 -1.89
CA PHE A 122 2.86 -3.01 -2.84
C PHE A 122 3.31 -1.76 -3.63
N LEU A 123 3.83 -0.75 -2.94
CA LEU A 123 4.28 0.50 -3.56
C LEU A 123 5.55 0.32 -4.41
N SER A 124 6.45 -0.59 -4.03
CA SER A 124 7.61 -0.90 -4.88
C SER A 124 7.21 -1.63 -6.18
N CYS A 125 6.24 -2.55 -6.11
CA CYS A 125 5.65 -3.17 -7.30
C CYS A 125 4.93 -2.13 -8.18
N PHE A 126 4.31 -1.11 -7.57
CA PHE A 126 3.71 0.00 -8.31
C PHE A 126 4.74 0.83 -9.08
N LEU A 127 5.90 1.10 -8.48
CA LEU A 127 6.99 1.79 -9.18
C LEU A 127 7.50 0.98 -10.38
N LEU A 128 7.64 -0.36 -10.25
CA LEU A 128 7.94 -1.23 -11.39
C LEU A 128 6.87 -1.13 -12.49
N HIS A 129 5.59 -1.13 -12.10
CA HIS A 129 4.46 -0.97 -13.03
C HIS A 129 4.52 0.37 -13.79
N LEU A 130 5.03 1.42 -13.18
CA LEU A 130 5.25 2.73 -13.81
C LEU A 130 6.53 2.82 -14.67
N GLY A 131 7.30 1.73 -14.76
CA GLY A 131 8.51 1.65 -15.58
C GLY A 131 9.82 2.02 -14.88
N TYR A 132 9.82 2.20 -13.55
CA TYR A 132 11.06 2.34 -12.79
C TYR A 132 11.84 1.03 -12.80
N ASN A 133 13.16 1.10 -12.86
CA ASN A 133 13.98 -0.08 -12.65
C ASN A 133 13.92 -0.56 -11.19
N SER A 134 14.34 -1.79 -10.94
CA SER A 134 14.22 -2.40 -9.60
C SER A 134 15.05 -1.69 -8.52
N GLN A 135 16.21 -1.12 -8.88
CA GLN A 135 17.06 -0.41 -7.93
C GLN A 135 16.41 0.90 -7.47
N ASP A 136 15.89 1.69 -8.42
CA ASP A 136 15.18 2.93 -8.12
C ASP A 136 13.88 2.67 -7.35
N ALA A 137 13.11 1.65 -7.72
CA ALA A 137 11.90 1.26 -7.01
C ALA A 137 12.17 0.93 -5.53
N VAL A 138 13.22 0.17 -5.26
CA VAL A 138 13.66 -0.14 -3.88
C VAL A 138 14.16 1.12 -3.15
N SER A 139 14.97 1.94 -3.80
CA SER A 139 15.55 3.16 -3.21
C SER A 139 14.46 4.16 -2.83
N ILE A 140 13.55 4.47 -3.75
CA ILE A 140 12.41 5.36 -3.52
C ILE A 140 11.55 4.83 -2.37
N THR A 141 11.24 3.53 -2.40
CA THR A 141 10.41 2.93 -1.35
C THR A 141 11.07 3.00 0.03
N LYS A 142 12.36 2.69 0.13
CA LYS A 142 13.11 2.77 1.41
C LYS A 142 13.22 4.20 1.94
N THR A 143 13.36 5.19 1.06
CA THR A 143 13.38 6.61 1.45
C THR A 143 12.04 7.04 2.05
N ASN A 144 10.93 6.57 1.48
CA ASN A 144 9.58 6.90 1.96
C ASN A 144 9.10 6.02 3.11
N ILE A 145 9.56 4.77 3.18
CA ILE A 145 9.15 3.78 4.19
C ILE A 145 10.41 3.09 4.74
N ILE A 146 10.99 3.70 5.78
CA ILE A 146 12.14 3.15 6.52
C ILE A 146 11.74 1.75 7.01
N LYS A 147 12.59 0.77 7.10
CA LYS A 147 12.28 -0.62 7.46
C LYS A 147 11.39 -1.40 6.47
N SER A 148 11.06 -0.84 5.29
CA SER A 148 10.58 -1.68 4.18
C SER A 148 11.70 -2.62 3.73
N PHE A 149 11.35 -3.70 3.03
CA PHE A 149 12.32 -4.70 2.54
C PHE A 149 13.14 -5.43 3.64
N THR A 150 12.61 -5.56 4.82
CA THR A 150 13.24 -6.36 5.89
C THR A 150 12.76 -7.82 5.92
N ASN A 151 11.69 -8.16 5.21
CA ASN A 151 11.14 -9.50 5.12
C ASN A 151 11.69 -10.23 3.89
N PRO A 152 12.45 -11.34 4.05
CA PRO A 152 13.05 -12.05 2.92
C PRO A 152 12.03 -12.59 1.91
N LEU A 153 10.85 -13.05 2.35
CA LEU A 153 9.79 -13.53 1.45
C LEU A 153 9.25 -12.40 0.56
N GLN A 154 9.04 -11.21 1.14
CA GLN A 154 8.58 -10.04 0.39
C GLN A 154 9.65 -9.54 -0.59
N ASN A 155 10.92 -9.62 -0.22
CA ASN A 155 12.03 -9.30 -1.10
C ASN A 155 12.08 -10.26 -2.29
N GLN A 156 11.93 -11.56 -2.04
CA GLN A 156 11.91 -12.56 -3.10
C GLN A 156 10.70 -12.36 -4.04
N TYR A 157 9.52 -12.11 -3.47
CA TYR A 157 8.33 -11.81 -4.26
C TYR A 157 8.55 -10.60 -5.18
N PHE A 158 9.16 -9.53 -4.69
CA PHE A 158 9.46 -8.34 -5.51
C PHE A 158 10.38 -8.67 -6.70
N ILE A 159 11.41 -9.51 -6.48
CA ILE A 159 12.32 -9.96 -7.53
C ILE A 159 11.56 -10.77 -8.59
N ASP A 160 10.72 -11.70 -8.15
CA ASP A 160 9.97 -12.59 -9.04
C ASP A 160 8.87 -11.82 -9.78
N PHE A 161 8.21 -10.86 -9.12
CA PHE A 161 7.26 -9.95 -9.77
C PHE A 161 7.93 -9.07 -10.84
N HIS A 162 9.15 -8.59 -10.59
CA HIS A 162 9.92 -7.84 -11.59
C HIS A 162 10.21 -8.67 -12.83
N LYS A 163 10.61 -9.94 -12.69
CA LYS A 163 10.80 -10.85 -13.83
C LYS A 163 9.49 -11.05 -14.60
N TYR A 164 8.42 -11.42 -13.91
CA TYR A 164 7.10 -11.58 -14.49
C TYR A 164 6.64 -10.34 -15.28
N HIS A 165 6.86 -9.15 -14.72
CA HIS A 165 6.50 -7.89 -15.37
C HIS A 165 7.29 -7.64 -16.66
N ASN A 166 8.59 -7.93 -16.64
CA ASN A 166 9.45 -7.77 -17.82
C ASN A 166 9.11 -8.76 -18.92
N ASP A 167 8.86 -10.03 -18.58
CA ASP A 167 8.48 -11.07 -19.57
C ASP A 167 7.19 -10.70 -20.33
N LEU A 168 6.22 -10.10 -19.63
CA LEU A 168 4.99 -9.62 -20.27
C LEU A 168 5.22 -8.43 -21.21
N ASN A 169 6.16 -7.54 -20.88
CA ASN A 169 6.48 -6.39 -21.73
C ASN A 169 7.30 -6.78 -22.99
N LEU A 170 7.97 -7.92 -22.96
CA LEU A 170 8.67 -8.48 -24.13
C LEU A 170 7.74 -9.19 -25.12
N CYS A 171 6.53 -9.54 -24.70
CA CYS A 171 5.52 -10.23 -25.50
C CYS A 171 4.49 -9.28 -26.16
N GLN A 172 4.63 -7.96 -25.98
CA GLN A 172 3.82 -6.92 -26.61
C GLN A 172 4.62 -6.17 -27.67
#